data_5fe1ad3da4a0f93468516074b4326694
#
_entry.id   5fe1ad3da4a0f93468516074b4326694
#
_cell.length_a   1.000
_cell.length_b   1.000
_cell.length_c   1.000
_cell.angle_alpha   90.00
_cell.angle_beta   90.00
_cell.angle_gamma   90.00
#
_symmetry.space_group_name_H-M   'P 1'
#
loop_
_entity.id
_entity.type
_entity.pdbx_description
1 polymer ?
#
loop_
_entity_poly.entity_id
_entity_poly.type
_entity_poly.pdbx_seq_one_letter_code
_entity_poly.pdbx_strand_id
1 'polypeptide(L)'
;MLGWIAFLGGTSAMLLWMSRAQPFPEIGSRWAWLMLGLTGILAIAMNSPRSMNPNLPAIVAGGIGGLGVVVGAMHDRRKQDVILAPFAGFWFVAATVSALAEGWTAYNQTEQWVGFILATIVILLEVFLFWKGLIIGVQGISWSQAALRQLDRGLIEGERGAVSMFEKSWNVDESWLDAMSHAALVRIHNSQGNSRAASKHAELLERLGGEDSVEAEWLAKIDSCIKRLSKPIFESE
;
A
#
# COMPACT_ATOMS: atom_id res chain seq x y z
N MET A 1 9.42 6.69 27.39
CA MET A 1 9.61 5.28 27.01
C MET A 1 8.28 4.55 26.80
N LEU A 2 7.41 4.43 27.82
CA LEU A 2 6.13 3.70 27.68
C LEU A 2 5.26 4.23 26.51
N GLY A 3 5.18 5.55 26.34
CA GLY A 3 4.46 6.16 25.21
C GLY A 3 5.00 5.72 23.85
N TRP A 4 6.32 5.60 23.69
CA TRP A 4 6.93 5.09 22.47
C TRP A 4 6.59 3.62 22.20
N ILE A 5 6.63 2.77 23.24
CA ILE A 5 6.29 1.36 23.12
C ILE A 5 4.82 1.21 22.71
N ALA A 6 3.92 1.94 23.36
CA ALA A 6 2.49 1.94 23.01
C ALA A 6 2.24 2.44 21.58
N PHE A 7 2.90 3.54 21.18
CA PHE A 7 2.78 4.10 19.84
C PHE A 7 3.31 3.16 18.75
N LEU A 8 4.57 2.69 18.89
CA LEU A 8 5.18 1.79 17.91
C LEU A 8 4.46 0.45 17.85
N GLY A 9 4.10 -0.13 18.99
CA GLY A 9 3.36 -1.39 19.05
C GLY A 9 1.96 -1.27 18.47
N GLY A 10 1.20 -0.23 18.83
CA GLY A 10 -0.15 0.01 18.36
C GLY A 10 -0.22 0.25 16.85
N THR A 11 0.62 1.15 16.32
CA THR A 11 0.68 1.44 14.89
C THR A 11 1.16 0.25 14.07
N SER A 12 2.10 -0.55 14.59
CA SER A 12 2.57 -1.76 13.93
C SER A 12 1.51 -2.87 13.92
N ALA A 13 0.76 -3.03 15.01
CA ALA A 13 -0.35 -3.97 15.05
C ALA A 13 -1.46 -3.56 14.07
N MET A 14 -1.74 -2.27 13.95
CA MET A 14 -2.69 -1.73 12.99
C MET A 14 -2.21 -1.95 11.55
N LEU A 15 -0.95 -1.69 11.24
CA LEU A 15 -0.35 -2.00 9.93
C LEU A 15 -0.47 -3.50 9.61
N LEU A 16 -0.18 -4.37 10.58
CA LEU A 16 -0.32 -5.83 10.40
C LEU A 16 -1.76 -6.24 10.09
N TRP A 17 -2.73 -5.64 10.77
CA TRP A 17 -4.14 -5.90 10.53
C TRP A 17 -4.57 -5.42 9.14
N MET A 18 -4.23 -4.18 8.77
CA MET A 18 -4.61 -3.60 7.47
C MET A 18 -3.87 -4.24 6.29
N SER A 19 -2.65 -4.76 6.49
CA SER A 19 -1.90 -5.47 5.45
C SER A 19 -2.66 -6.67 4.89
N ARG A 20 -3.52 -7.31 5.69
CA ARG A 20 -4.32 -8.47 5.25
C ARG A 20 -5.31 -8.13 4.14
N ALA A 21 -5.73 -6.87 4.06
CA ALA A 21 -6.64 -6.37 3.02
C ALA A 21 -5.91 -5.93 1.74
N GLN A 22 -4.56 -5.96 1.71
CA GLN A 22 -3.78 -5.56 0.55
C GLN A 22 -3.55 -6.72 -0.43
N PRO A 23 -3.36 -6.43 -1.74
CA PRO A 23 -3.05 -7.45 -2.75
C PRO A 23 -1.80 -8.28 -2.44
N PHE A 24 -0.80 -7.67 -1.80
CA PHE A 24 0.46 -8.34 -1.39
C PHE A 24 0.71 -8.12 0.10
N PRO A 25 -0.01 -8.84 0.97
CA PRO A 25 0.00 -8.62 2.43
C PRO A 25 1.37 -8.84 3.07
N GLU A 26 2.26 -9.59 2.43
CA GLU A 26 3.61 -9.88 2.93
C GLU A 26 4.49 -8.65 3.05
N ILE A 27 4.26 -7.59 2.27
CA ILE A 27 5.10 -6.39 2.27
C ILE A 27 4.89 -5.63 3.57
N GLY A 28 3.67 -5.15 3.80
CA GLY A 28 3.33 -4.42 5.03
C GLY A 28 3.47 -5.28 6.29
N SER A 29 3.11 -6.58 6.23
CA SER A 29 3.23 -7.46 7.39
C SER A 29 4.68 -7.72 7.81
N ARG A 30 5.65 -7.84 6.89
CA ARG A 30 7.08 -7.96 7.24
C ARG A 30 7.58 -6.72 7.99
N TRP A 31 7.19 -5.53 7.54
CA TRP A 31 7.54 -4.28 8.22
C TRP A 31 6.86 -4.16 9.58
N ALA A 32 5.59 -4.55 9.68
CA ALA A 32 4.87 -4.60 10.94
C ALA A 32 5.55 -5.54 11.95
N TRP A 33 5.92 -6.74 11.55
CA TRP A 33 6.64 -7.69 12.41
C TRP A 33 8.02 -7.20 12.80
N LEU A 34 8.76 -6.58 11.87
CA LEU A 34 10.06 -5.96 12.19
C LEU A 34 9.90 -4.92 13.32
N MET A 35 8.94 -4.00 13.16
CA MET A 35 8.72 -2.94 14.16
C MET A 35 8.15 -3.49 15.48
N LEU A 36 7.27 -4.49 15.44
CA LEU A 36 6.79 -5.18 16.65
C LEU A 36 7.95 -5.85 17.40
N GLY A 37 8.85 -6.52 16.69
CA GLY A 37 10.06 -7.12 17.28
C GLY A 37 10.95 -6.08 17.95
N LEU A 38 11.23 -4.96 17.26
CA LEU A 38 11.99 -3.85 17.83
C LEU A 38 11.29 -3.21 19.02
N THR A 39 9.97 -3.07 18.97
CA THR A 39 9.16 -2.59 20.11
C THR A 39 9.27 -3.54 21.31
N GLY A 40 9.24 -4.85 21.08
CA GLY A 40 9.47 -5.86 22.11
C GLY A 40 10.87 -5.75 22.73
N ILE A 41 11.90 -5.55 21.91
CA ILE A 41 13.28 -5.33 22.38
C ILE A 41 13.36 -4.05 23.24
N LEU A 42 12.72 -2.95 22.80
CA LEU A 42 12.66 -1.71 23.57
C LEU A 42 11.93 -1.92 24.92
N ALA A 43 10.86 -2.71 24.95
CA ALA A 43 10.13 -3.04 26.17
C ALA A 43 10.98 -3.86 27.16
N ILE A 44 11.75 -4.82 26.66
CA ILE A 44 12.71 -5.60 27.49
C ILE A 44 13.82 -4.68 27.99
N ALA A 45 14.38 -3.85 27.12
CA ALA A 45 15.47 -2.94 27.47
C ALA A 45 15.07 -1.89 28.52
N MET A 46 13.79 -1.48 28.54
CA MET A 46 13.27 -0.57 29.57
C MET A 46 13.38 -1.14 31.00
N ASN A 47 13.31 -2.45 31.12
CA ASN A 47 13.42 -3.14 32.40
C ASN A 47 14.86 -3.60 32.71
N SER A 48 15.83 -3.21 31.88
CA SER A 48 17.25 -3.54 32.11
C SER A 48 17.82 -2.73 33.27
N PRO A 49 18.72 -3.31 34.08
CA PRO A 49 19.43 -2.56 35.16
C PRO A 49 20.36 -1.46 34.59
N ARG A 50 20.69 -1.48 33.31
CA ARG A 50 21.47 -0.41 32.66
C ARG A 50 20.53 0.69 32.13
N SER A 51 20.88 1.95 32.39
CA SER A 51 20.16 3.09 31.85
C SER A 51 20.23 3.05 30.32
N MET A 52 19.06 3.06 29.66
CA MET A 52 18.94 3.13 28.21
C MET A 52 18.95 4.60 27.78
N ASN A 53 19.56 4.88 26.63
CA ASN A 53 19.50 6.22 26.03
C ASN A 53 18.00 6.56 25.74
N PRO A 54 17.47 7.67 26.30
CA PRO A 54 16.08 8.06 26.16
C PRO A 54 15.68 8.29 24.67
N ASN A 55 16.63 8.62 23.81
CA ASN A 55 16.41 8.91 22.39
C ASN A 55 16.40 7.65 21.50
N LEU A 56 16.75 6.48 22.08
CA LEU A 56 16.80 5.24 21.29
C LEU A 56 15.49 4.91 20.56
N PRO A 57 14.30 5.05 21.18
CA PRO A 57 13.05 4.81 20.47
C PRO A 57 12.83 5.76 19.28
N ALA A 58 13.19 7.03 19.43
CA ALA A 58 13.10 8.00 18.34
C ALA A 58 14.08 7.66 17.21
N ILE A 59 15.30 7.25 17.53
CA ILE A 59 16.29 6.81 16.53
C ILE A 59 15.77 5.58 15.75
N VAL A 60 15.23 4.59 16.46
CA VAL A 60 14.63 3.40 15.83
C VAL A 60 13.45 3.79 14.94
N ALA A 61 12.53 4.59 15.46
CA ALA A 61 11.37 5.07 14.71
C ALA A 61 11.77 5.86 13.46
N GLY A 62 12.75 6.77 13.59
CA GLY A 62 13.25 7.58 12.48
C GLY A 62 13.97 6.76 11.42
N GLY A 63 14.86 5.87 11.81
CA GLY A 63 15.61 5.02 10.88
C GLY A 63 14.72 4.04 10.12
N ILE A 64 13.92 3.27 10.84
CA ILE A 64 13.00 2.29 10.23
C ILE A 64 11.86 2.98 9.51
N GLY A 65 11.31 4.07 10.09
CA GLY A 65 10.28 4.88 9.45
C GLY A 65 10.75 5.49 8.13
N GLY A 66 11.91 6.15 8.11
CA GLY A 66 12.47 6.74 6.89
C GLY A 66 12.73 5.69 5.79
N LEU A 67 13.33 4.55 6.14
CA LEU A 67 13.51 3.43 5.20
C LEU A 67 12.16 2.89 4.71
N GLY A 68 11.19 2.74 5.61
CA GLY A 68 9.86 2.25 5.30
C GLY A 68 9.10 3.18 4.36
N VAL A 69 9.24 4.50 4.49
CA VAL A 69 8.68 5.48 3.53
C VAL A 69 9.26 5.27 2.13
N VAL A 70 10.58 5.14 2.00
CA VAL A 70 11.24 4.92 0.71
C VAL A 70 10.77 3.60 0.08
N VAL A 71 10.81 2.51 0.84
CA VAL A 71 10.39 1.19 0.37
C VAL A 71 8.89 1.17 0.04
N GLY A 72 8.05 1.75 0.90
CA GLY A 72 6.61 1.87 0.68
C GLY A 72 6.29 2.67 -0.59
N ALA A 73 6.97 3.81 -0.82
CA ALA A 73 6.81 4.59 -2.03
C ALA A 73 7.22 3.81 -3.30
N MET A 74 8.25 2.96 -3.23
CA MET A 74 8.64 2.08 -4.35
C MET A 74 7.57 1.02 -4.63
N HIS A 75 6.94 0.44 -3.58
CA HIS A 75 5.87 -0.55 -3.73
C HIS A 75 4.56 0.10 -4.17
N ASP A 76 4.24 1.31 -3.70
CA ASP A 76 3.10 2.09 -4.20
C ASP A 76 3.22 2.39 -5.70
N ARG A 77 4.39 2.83 -6.17
CA ARG A 77 4.63 3.00 -7.62
C ARG A 77 4.38 1.71 -8.41
N ARG A 78 4.66 0.56 -7.80
CA ARG A 78 4.40 -0.76 -8.38
C ARG A 78 2.97 -1.27 -8.10
N LYS A 79 2.13 -0.52 -7.41
CA LYS A 79 0.77 -0.91 -7.01
C LYS A 79 0.70 -2.24 -6.26
N GLN A 80 1.69 -2.50 -5.43
CA GLN A 80 1.80 -3.72 -4.64
C GLN A 80 1.35 -3.53 -3.21
N ASP A 81 1.64 -2.36 -2.64
CA ASP A 81 1.27 -1.98 -1.28
C ASP A 81 1.13 -0.46 -1.22
N VAL A 82 0.05 0.03 -0.64
CA VAL A 82 -0.22 1.47 -0.55
C VAL A 82 -0.22 1.99 0.88
N ILE A 83 -0.20 1.08 1.87
CA ILE A 83 -0.32 1.43 3.28
C ILE A 83 1.03 1.51 4.00
N LEU A 84 2.07 0.83 3.51
CA LEU A 84 3.37 0.84 4.18
C LEU A 84 3.95 2.25 4.29
N ALA A 85 3.91 3.04 3.21
CA ALA A 85 4.48 4.40 3.21
C ALA A 85 3.85 5.31 4.27
N PRO A 86 2.49 5.43 4.39
CA PRO A 86 1.88 6.22 5.44
C PRO A 86 2.16 5.70 6.86
N PHE A 87 2.14 4.39 7.10
CA PHE A 87 2.47 3.88 8.43
C PHE A 87 3.93 4.13 8.83
N ALA A 88 4.85 3.94 7.90
CA ALA A 88 6.26 4.26 8.11
C ALA A 88 6.49 5.77 8.30
N GLY A 89 5.73 6.60 7.60
CA GLY A 89 5.73 8.04 7.74
C GLY A 89 5.31 8.50 9.13
N PHE A 90 4.30 7.87 9.76
CA PHE A 90 3.96 8.16 11.16
C PHE A 90 5.14 7.93 12.11
N TRP A 91 5.91 6.85 11.93
CA TRP A 91 7.09 6.59 12.74
C TRP A 91 8.16 7.66 12.50
N PHE A 92 8.36 8.03 11.24
CA PHE A 92 9.35 9.03 10.85
C PHE A 92 8.98 10.43 11.38
N VAL A 93 7.71 10.85 11.25
CA VAL A 93 7.21 12.13 11.79
C VAL A 93 7.38 12.18 13.31
N ALA A 94 6.96 11.14 14.02
CA ALA A 94 7.07 11.09 15.48
C ALA A 94 8.54 11.24 15.94
N ALA A 95 9.46 10.57 15.25
CA ALA A 95 10.89 10.68 15.51
C ALA A 95 11.42 12.10 15.24
N THR A 96 11.02 12.71 14.11
CA THR A 96 11.45 14.06 13.72
C THR A 96 10.96 15.10 14.73
N VAL A 97 9.69 15.02 15.12
CA VAL A 97 9.10 15.94 16.11
C VAL A 97 9.76 15.75 17.49
N SER A 98 10.01 14.50 17.91
CA SER A 98 10.70 14.24 19.17
C SER A 98 12.11 14.81 19.19
N ALA A 99 12.88 14.59 18.12
CA ALA A 99 14.26 15.11 18.02
C ALA A 99 14.27 16.64 18.00
N LEU A 100 13.33 17.30 17.34
CA LEU A 100 13.20 18.75 17.35
C LEU A 100 12.84 19.26 18.75
N ALA A 101 11.90 18.62 19.43
CA ALA A 101 11.47 19.02 20.75
C ALA A 101 12.60 18.91 21.79
N GLU A 102 13.38 17.84 21.74
CA GLU A 102 14.52 17.60 22.64
C GLU A 102 15.65 18.62 22.41
N GLY A 103 15.94 18.96 21.16
CA GLY A 103 16.98 19.92 20.82
C GLY A 103 16.58 21.39 20.97
N TRP A 104 15.29 21.68 21.13
CA TRP A 104 14.74 23.04 20.97
C TRP A 104 15.44 24.11 21.82
N THR A 105 15.71 23.80 23.09
CA THR A 105 16.35 24.74 24.03
C THR A 105 17.86 24.87 23.81
N ALA A 106 18.49 23.91 23.14
CA ALA A 106 19.92 23.92 22.84
C ALA A 106 20.22 24.60 21.48
N TYR A 107 19.23 24.68 20.63
CA TYR A 107 19.35 25.27 19.30
C TYR A 107 19.37 26.81 19.33
N ASN A 108 20.22 27.40 18.51
CA ASN A 108 20.13 28.83 18.22
C ASN A 108 18.90 29.15 17.36
N GLN A 109 18.56 30.44 17.24
CA GLN A 109 17.34 30.89 16.54
C GLN A 109 17.28 30.38 15.07
N THR A 110 18.41 30.37 14.37
CA THR A 110 18.49 29.89 12.98
C THR A 110 18.22 28.38 12.90
N GLU A 111 18.81 27.60 13.79
CA GLU A 111 18.62 26.15 13.88
C GLU A 111 17.16 25.80 14.23
N GLN A 112 16.54 26.56 15.13
CA GLN A 112 15.11 26.41 15.47
C GLN A 112 14.22 26.62 14.23
N TRP A 113 14.47 27.69 13.45
CA TRP A 113 13.73 27.93 12.21
C TRP A 113 13.93 26.82 11.16
N VAL A 114 15.18 26.41 10.94
CA VAL A 114 15.50 25.31 10.01
C VAL A 114 14.82 24.01 10.47
N GLY A 115 14.92 23.68 11.74
CA GLY A 115 14.29 22.49 12.30
C GLY A 115 12.77 22.52 12.16
N PHE A 116 12.14 23.67 12.44
CA PHE A 116 10.71 23.85 12.30
C PHE A 116 10.25 23.69 10.83
N ILE A 117 10.97 24.29 9.88
CA ILE A 117 10.65 24.16 8.45
C ILE A 117 10.78 22.70 8.01
N LEU A 118 11.87 22.02 8.38
CA LEU A 118 12.06 20.60 8.03
C LEU A 118 10.98 19.70 8.64
N ALA A 119 10.64 19.89 9.91
CA ALA A 119 9.56 19.15 10.55
C ALA A 119 8.21 19.40 9.85
N THR A 120 7.95 20.66 9.48
CA THR A 120 6.73 21.01 8.73
C THR A 120 6.66 20.28 7.38
N ILE A 121 7.77 20.24 6.63
CA ILE A 121 7.85 19.52 5.35
C ILE A 121 7.56 18.03 5.56
N VAL A 122 8.14 17.40 6.60
CA VAL A 122 7.94 15.99 6.91
C VAL A 122 6.48 15.72 7.29
N ILE A 123 5.86 16.58 8.08
CA ILE A 123 4.44 16.47 8.45
C ILE A 123 3.54 16.61 7.20
N LEU A 124 3.80 17.58 6.33
CA LEU A 124 3.02 17.77 5.10
C LEU A 124 3.18 16.56 4.15
N LEU A 125 4.38 16.02 4.06
CA LEU A 125 4.62 14.77 3.31
C LEU A 125 3.79 13.63 3.88
N GLU A 126 3.75 13.49 5.21
CA GLU A 126 2.96 12.45 5.86
C GLU A 126 1.45 12.62 5.63
N VAL A 127 0.93 13.85 5.74
CA VAL A 127 -0.46 14.15 5.40
C VAL A 127 -0.78 13.74 3.96
N PHE A 128 0.13 14.02 3.02
CA PHE A 128 0.00 13.59 1.63
C PHE A 128 0.02 12.05 1.49
N LEU A 129 0.96 11.36 2.15
CA LEU A 129 1.06 9.90 2.12
C LEU A 129 -0.17 9.24 2.74
N PHE A 130 -0.65 9.78 3.86
CA PHE A 130 -1.86 9.31 4.53
C PHE A 130 -3.08 9.45 3.62
N TRP A 131 -3.29 10.63 3.04
CA TRP A 131 -4.40 10.89 2.13
C TRP A 131 -4.35 9.96 0.92
N LYS A 132 -3.19 9.88 0.27
CA LYS A 132 -3.00 9.05 -0.92
C LYS A 132 -3.10 7.56 -0.62
N GLY A 133 -2.50 7.09 0.47
CA GLY A 133 -2.41 5.67 0.80
C GLY A 133 -3.64 5.12 1.51
N LEU A 134 -4.17 5.86 2.50
CA LEU A 134 -5.25 5.37 3.37
C LEU A 134 -6.65 5.83 2.91
N ILE A 135 -6.78 6.98 2.27
CA ILE A 135 -8.09 7.50 1.85
C ILE A 135 -8.38 7.12 0.39
N ILE A 136 -7.40 7.32 -0.51
CA ILE A 136 -7.60 7.03 -1.95
C ILE A 136 -7.21 5.58 -2.30
N GLY A 137 -6.17 5.02 -1.68
CA GLY A 137 -5.49 3.81 -2.13
C GLY A 137 -5.92 2.50 -1.47
N VAL A 138 -6.70 2.56 -0.40
CA VAL A 138 -6.94 1.36 0.43
C VAL A 138 -7.87 0.35 -0.21
N GLN A 139 -8.71 0.74 -1.17
CA GLN A 139 -9.76 -0.15 -1.64
C GLN A 139 -9.81 -0.23 -3.17
N GLY A 140 -10.45 -1.20 -3.71
CA GLY A 140 -10.80 -1.45 -5.09
C GLY A 140 -9.75 -1.11 -6.17
N ILE A 141 -9.28 0.15 -6.25
CA ILE A 141 -8.28 0.59 -7.25
C ILE A 141 -6.97 -0.20 -7.11
N SER A 142 -6.49 -0.44 -5.89
CA SER A 142 -5.25 -1.22 -5.67
C SER A 142 -5.43 -2.67 -6.14
N TRP A 143 -6.59 -3.27 -5.91
CA TRP A 143 -6.92 -4.60 -6.39
C TRP A 143 -7.01 -4.65 -7.91
N SER A 144 -7.71 -3.70 -8.56
CA SER A 144 -7.83 -3.62 -10.03
C SER A 144 -6.47 -3.43 -10.69
N GLN A 145 -5.61 -2.58 -10.15
CA GLN A 145 -4.27 -2.34 -10.70
C GLN A 145 -3.32 -3.51 -10.45
N ALA A 146 -3.45 -4.22 -9.32
CA ALA A 146 -2.72 -5.45 -9.07
C ALA A 146 -3.18 -6.55 -10.02
N ALA A 147 -4.49 -6.69 -10.25
CA ALA A 147 -5.08 -7.63 -11.20
C ALA A 147 -4.55 -7.40 -12.62
N LEU A 148 -4.54 -6.14 -13.08
CA LEU A 148 -3.99 -5.79 -14.39
C LEU A 148 -2.51 -6.17 -14.52
N ARG A 149 -1.71 -5.98 -13.47
CA ARG A 149 -0.31 -6.40 -13.46
C ARG A 149 -0.13 -7.91 -13.48
N GLN A 150 -1.00 -8.66 -12.79
CA GLN A 150 -0.96 -10.13 -12.85
C GLN A 150 -1.37 -10.64 -14.23
N LEU A 151 -2.37 -10.00 -14.84
CA LEU A 151 -2.77 -10.27 -16.22
C LEU A 151 -1.59 -10.04 -17.18
N ASP A 152 -0.88 -8.92 -17.04
CA ASP A 152 0.31 -8.60 -17.86
C ASP A 152 1.44 -9.63 -17.73
N ARG A 153 1.51 -10.31 -16.58
CA ARG A 153 2.47 -11.41 -16.31
C ARG A 153 1.98 -12.79 -16.75
N GLY A 154 0.76 -12.90 -17.25
CA GLY A 154 0.14 -14.17 -17.59
C GLY A 154 -0.39 -14.98 -16.40
N LEU A 155 -0.41 -14.40 -15.19
CA LEU A 155 -0.96 -15.02 -14.01
C LEU A 155 -2.46 -14.76 -13.93
N ILE A 156 -3.25 -15.54 -14.67
CA ILE A 156 -4.70 -15.31 -14.82
C ILE A 156 -5.47 -15.95 -13.67
N GLU A 157 -5.19 -17.23 -13.38
CA GLU A 157 -5.91 -18.04 -12.40
C GLU A 157 -5.15 -18.19 -11.08
N GLY A 158 -5.84 -18.72 -10.04
CA GLY A 158 -5.29 -18.96 -8.72
C GLY A 158 -5.59 -17.84 -7.74
N GLU A 159 -5.26 -18.06 -6.47
CA GLU A 159 -5.57 -17.15 -5.35
C GLU A 159 -5.01 -15.72 -5.55
N ARG A 160 -3.89 -15.60 -6.26
CA ARG A 160 -3.21 -14.35 -6.60
C ARG A 160 -3.27 -14.03 -8.10
N GLY A 161 -4.14 -14.72 -8.84
CA GLY A 161 -4.36 -14.48 -10.26
C GLY A 161 -5.18 -13.22 -10.52
N ALA A 162 -5.16 -12.76 -11.77
CA ALA A 162 -5.88 -11.57 -12.20
C ALA A 162 -7.39 -11.68 -11.95
N VAL A 163 -7.99 -12.84 -12.21
CA VAL A 163 -9.41 -13.10 -11.97
C VAL A 163 -9.78 -12.89 -10.51
N SER A 164 -9.09 -13.57 -9.58
CA SER A 164 -9.36 -13.44 -8.14
C SER A 164 -9.17 -12.00 -7.63
N MET A 165 -8.19 -11.27 -8.16
CA MET A 165 -7.96 -9.88 -7.77
C MET A 165 -9.03 -8.93 -8.32
N PHE A 166 -9.53 -9.13 -9.55
CA PHE A 166 -10.67 -8.37 -10.07
C PHE A 166 -11.96 -8.70 -9.30
N GLU A 167 -12.17 -9.95 -8.89
CA GLU A 167 -13.28 -10.34 -8.04
C GLU A 167 -13.28 -9.64 -6.67
N LYS A 168 -12.11 -9.44 -6.08
CA LYS A 168 -11.97 -8.68 -4.83
C LYS A 168 -12.15 -7.18 -5.02
N SER A 169 -11.88 -6.67 -6.22
CA SER A 169 -11.99 -5.24 -6.54
C SER A 169 -13.44 -4.77 -6.54
N TRP A 170 -14.39 -5.55 -7.05
CA TRP A 170 -15.79 -5.16 -7.09
C TRP A 170 -16.51 -5.22 -5.72
N ASN A 171 -15.94 -5.88 -4.76
CA ASN A 171 -16.55 -6.11 -3.44
C ASN A 171 -16.47 -4.89 -2.50
N VAL A 172 -16.33 -3.69 -3.06
CA VAL A 172 -16.01 -2.45 -2.34
C VAL A 172 -17.13 -1.41 -2.41
N ASP A 173 -18.31 -1.77 -2.94
CA ASP A 173 -19.51 -0.92 -3.06
C ASP A 173 -19.30 0.40 -3.85
N GLU A 174 -18.37 0.42 -4.82
CA GLU A 174 -18.17 1.55 -5.74
C GLU A 174 -18.57 1.18 -7.17
N SER A 175 -19.74 1.62 -7.62
CA SER A 175 -20.36 1.20 -8.91
C SER A 175 -19.45 1.36 -10.13
N TRP A 176 -18.65 2.43 -10.22
CA TRP A 176 -17.70 2.64 -11.31
C TRP A 176 -16.56 1.62 -11.30
N LEU A 177 -16.11 1.21 -10.12
CA LEU A 177 -15.05 0.23 -9.94
C LEU A 177 -15.56 -1.18 -10.26
N ASP A 178 -16.81 -1.46 -9.89
CA ASP A 178 -17.50 -2.71 -10.22
C ASP A 178 -17.64 -2.86 -11.73
N ALA A 179 -18.04 -1.80 -12.43
CA ALA A 179 -18.12 -1.78 -13.89
C ALA A 179 -16.75 -2.08 -14.53
N MET A 180 -15.68 -1.42 -14.07
CA MET A 180 -14.31 -1.67 -14.55
C MET A 180 -13.87 -3.12 -14.33
N SER A 181 -14.21 -3.71 -13.18
CA SER A 181 -13.83 -5.07 -12.83
C SER A 181 -14.62 -6.11 -13.63
N HIS A 182 -15.93 -5.90 -13.80
CA HIS A 182 -16.77 -6.76 -14.63
C HIS A 182 -16.36 -6.71 -16.10
N ALA A 183 -16.07 -5.55 -16.64
CA ALA A 183 -15.57 -5.40 -18.02
C ALA A 183 -14.25 -6.17 -18.24
N ALA A 184 -13.33 -6.12 -17.26
CA ALA A 184 -12.09 -6.87 -17.33
C ALA A 184 -12.34 -8.40 -17.32
N LEU A 185 -13.23 -8.87 -16.43
CA LEU A 185 -13.54 -10.30 -16.30
C LEU A 185 -14.26 -10.86 -17.53
N VAL A 186 -15.16 -10.08 -18.15
CA VAL A 186 -15.78 -10.46 -19.44
C VAL A 186 -14.70 -10.75 -20.48
N ARG A 187 -13.73 -9.84 -20.64
CA ARG A 187 -12.66 -9.97 -21.63
C ARG A 187 -11.73 -11.14 -21.33
N ILE A 188 -11.34 -11.31 -20.06
CA ILE A 188 -10.47 -12.40 -19.65
C ILE A 188 -11.14 -13.74 -19.87
N HIS A 189 -12.39 -13.92 -19.42
CA HIS A 189 -13.12 -15.18 -19.58
C HIS A 189 -13.42 -15.49 -21.05
N ASN A 190 -13.73 -14.49 -21.87
CA ASN A 190 -13.87 -14.69 -23.31
C ASN A 190 -12.56 -15.16 -23.95
N SER A 191 -11.42 -14.57 -23.56
CA SER A 191 -10.11 -15.01 -24.06
C SER A 191 -9.72 -16.42 -23.66
N GLN A 192 -10.27 -16.92 -22.55
CA GLN A 192 -10.10 -18.29 -22.06
C GLN A 192 -11.14 -19.28 -22.63
N GLY A 193 -12.11 -18.82 -23.42
CA GLY A 193 -13.22 -19.64 -23.91
C GLY A 193 -14.28 -19.98 -22.86
N ASN A 194 -14.24 -19.35 -21.68
CA ASN A 194 -15.22 -19.55 -20.61
C ASN A 194 -16.44 -18.66 -20.79
N SER A 195 -17.25 -18.95 -21.81
CA SER A 195 -18.42 -18.15 -22.17
C SER A 195 -19.46 -18.06 -21.05
N ARG A 196 -19.60 -19.07 -20.20
CA ARG A 196 -20.55 -19.04 -19.07
C ARG A 196 -20.18 -17.98 -18.03
N ALA A 197 -18.90 -17.92 -17.64
CA ALA A 197 -18.43 -16.90 -16.71
C ALA A 197 -18.48 -15.50 -17.35
N ALA A 198 -18.07 -15.38 -18.62
CA ALA A 198 -18.15 -14.13 -19.35
C ALA A 198 -19.59 -13.58 -19.42
N SER A 199 -20.59 -14.41 -19.73
CA SER A 199 -21.99 -13.99 -19.77
C SER A 199 -22.50 -13.50 -18.41
N LYS A 200 -22.11 -14.17 -17.31
CA LYS A 200 -22.48 -13.75 -15.97
C LYS A 200 -21.96 -12.32 -15.66
N HIS A 201 -20.71 -12.05 -16.00
CA HIS A 201 -20.12 -10.73 -15.78
C HIS A 201 -20.65 -9.67 -16.75
N ALA A 202 -20.98 -10.05 -17.98
CA ALA A 202 -21.61 -9.16 -18.95
C ALA A 202 -23.00 -8.70 -18.47
N GLU A 203 -23.81 -9.59 -17.92
CA GLU A 203 -25.10 -9.24 -17.35
C GLU A 203 -24.97 -8.26 -16.17
N LEU A 204 -23.97 -8.43 -15.30
CA LEU A 204 -23.70 -7.52 -14.20
C LEU A 204 -23.20 -6.16 -14.71
N LEU A 205 -22.35 -6.15 -15.72
CA LEU A 205 -21.85 -4.93 -16.37
C LEU A 205 -23.00 -4.13 -17.01
N GLU A 206 -23.92 -4.80 -17.69
CA GLU A 206 -25.09 -4.14 -18.29
C GLU A 206 -25.96 -3.43 -17.23
N ARG A 207 -26.12 -4.02 -16.06
CA ARG A 207 -26.84 -3.39 -14.93
C ARG A 207 -26.15 -2.14 -14.39
N LEU A 208 -24.84 -2.00 -14.62
CA LEU A 208 -24.02 -0.87 -14.19
C LEU A 208 -23.84 0.20 -15.31
N GLY A 209 -24.52 0.04 -16.43
CA GLY A 209 -24.46 0.98 -17.54
C GLY A 209 -23.67 0.50 -18.74
N GLY A 210 -23.28 -0.78 -18.77
CA GLY A 210 -22.58 -1.40 -19.89
C GLY A 210 -21.10 -0.94 -20.03
N GLU A 211 -20.52 -1.24 -21.18
CA GLU A 211 -19.13 -0.82 -21.48
C GLU A 211 -18.97 0.70 -21.59
N ASP A 212 -20.05 1.43 -21.92
CA ASP A 212 -20.03 2.89 -22.02
C ASP A 212 -19.79 3.57 -20.65
N SER A 213 -20.02 2.86 -19.54
CA SER A 213 -19.71 3.34 -18.19
C SER A 213 -18.24 3.19 -17.80
N VAL A 214 -17.43 2.54 -18.64
CA VAL A 214 -16.02 2.22 -18.37
C VAL A 214 -15.10 3.05 -19.26
N GLU A 215 -14.03 3.62 -18.69
CA GLU A 215 -13.05 4.38 -19.46
C GLU A 215 -12.44 3.55 -20.60
N ALA A 216 -12.46 4.09 -21.81
CA ALA A 216 -11.92 3.43 -23.00
C ALA A 216 -10.42 3.08 -22.85
N GLU A 217 -9.66 3.91 -22.13
CA GLU A 217 -8.24 3.66 -21.84
C GLU A 217 -8.05 2.40 -20.99
N TRP A 218 -8.94 2.16 -20.02
CA TRP A 218 -8.92 0.95 -19.19
C TRP A 218 -9.17 -0.29 -20.02
N LEU A 219 -10.20 -0.27 -20.87
CA LEU A 219 -10.53 -1.38 -21.76
C LEU A 219 -9.37 -1.69 -22.71
N ALA A 220 -8.78 -0.66 -23.31
CA ALA A 220 -7.61 -0.81 -24.19
C ALA A 220 -6.40 -1.43 -23.48
N LYS A 221 -6.16 -1.08 -22.20
CA LYS A 221 -5.09 -1.71 -21.40
C LYS A 221 -5.31 -3.20 -21.20
N ILE A 222 -6.54 -3.61 -20.87
CA ILE A 222 -6.89 -5.03 -20.69
C ILE A 222 -6.71 -5.79 -22.00
N ASP A 223 -7.25 -5.27 -23.09
CA ASP A 223 -7.14 -5.89 -24.41
C ASP A 223 -5.68 -6.02 -24.86
N SER A 224 -4.85 -5.03 -24.57
CA SER A 224 -3.43 -5.08 -24.88
C SER A 224 -2.69 -6.17 -24.06
N CYS A 225 -3.06 -6.39 -22.80
CA CYS A 225 -2.50 -7.46 -21.99
C CYS A 225 -2.91 -8.84 -22.53
N ILE A 226 -4.19 -9.03 -22.83
CA ILE A 226 -4.72 -10.29 -23.40
C ILE A 226 -4.07 -10.59 -24.75
N LYS A 227 -3.94 -9.60 -25.63
CA LYS A 227 -3.29 -9.74 -26.92
C LYS A 227 -1.81 -10.15 -26.83
N ARG A 228 -1.10 -9.67 -25.81
CA ARG A 228 0.29 -10.09 -25.55
C ARG A 228 0.37 -11.55 -25.13
N LEU A 229 -0.56 -12.01 -24.30
CA LEU A 229 -0.61 -13.40 -23.83
C LEU A 229 -1.00 -14.39 -24.94
N SER A 230 -1.77 -13.95 -25.94
CA SER A 230 -2.17 -14.79 -27.06
C SER A 230 -1.09 -14.91 -28.17
N LYS A 231 -0.01 -14.12 -28.12
CA LYS A 231 1.11 -14.24 -29.07
C LYS A 231 1.99 -15.41 -28.63
N PRO A 232 2.26 -16.38 -29.52
CA PRO A 232 3.21 -17.47 -29.22
C PRO A 232 4.60 -16.87 -28.99
N ILE A 233 5.30 -17.39 -27.97
CA ILE A 233 6.65 -16.95 -27.52
C ILE A 233 7.73 -17.16 -28.60
N PHE A 234 7.40 -17.75 -29.75
CA PHE A 234 8.35 -18.19 -30.77
C PHE A 234 8.56 -17.22 -31.97
N GLU A 235 8.12 -15.96 -31.89
CA GLU A 235 8.37 -14.97 -32.96
C GLU A 235 9.42 -13.90 -32.57
N SER A 236 10.40 -14.23 -31.75
CA SER A 236 11.57 -13.38 -31.51
C SER A 236 12.86 -14.08 -31.98
N GLU A 237 13.05 -14.18 -33.27
CA GLU A 237 14.35 -14.27 -33.93
C GLU A 237 14.58 -13.04 -34.81
#